data_1af2c5d682fe9b1fc9aec97912e63c7d
#
_entry.id   1af2c5d682fe9b1fc9aec97912e63c7d
#
_cell.length_a   1.000
_cell.length_b   1.000
_cell.length_c   1.000
_cell.angle_alpha   90.00
_cell.angle_beta   90.00
_cell.angle_gamma   90.00
#
_symmetry.space_group_name_H-M   'P 1'
#
loop_
_entity.id
_entity.type
_entity.pdbx_description
1 polymer ?
#
loop_
_entity_poly.entity_id
_entity_poly.type
_entity_poly.pdbx_seq_one_letter_code
_entity_poly.pdbx_strand_id
1 'polypeptide(L)'
;MNIFAVDKDPKISAQQLCDKHVVKMILESAQMLCAVYDNGTAPYKRAFYNHPCTIWARETEQNYEWLLSHAYAMCQEYTRRYGKVHKSIYAIEWCGKNYHKLSLPRTGLTPFAQAMPEEYKNDCAVTAYRAYYNGEKA
;
A
#
# COMPACT_ATOMS: atom_id res chain seq x y z
N MET A 1 -8.50 1.33 6.44
CA MET A 1 -7.41 1.48 5.42
C MET A 1 -6.06 1.28 6.07
N ASN A 2 -5.16 0.58 5.43
CA ASN A 2 -3.83 0.30 5.97
C ASN A 2 -2.89 -0.19 4.86
N ILE A 3 -1.59 -0.19 5.13
CA ILE A 3 -0.59 -0.77 4.24
C ILE A 3 -0.15 -2.15 4.72
N PHE A 4 -0.13 -2.37 6.05
CA PHE A 4 0.39 -3.58 6.67
C PHE A 4 1.80 -3.92 6.18
N ALA A 5 2.73 -2.98 6.40
CA ALA A 5 4.13 -3.14 6.02
C ALA A 5 4.84 -4.08 7.01
N VAL A 6 4.63 -5.38 6.86
CA VAL A 6 5.18 -6.41 7.75
C VAL A 6 6.60 -6.83 7.36
N ASP A 7 7.13 -6.28 6.30
CA ASP A 7 8.52 -6.43 5.87
C ASP A 7 8.94 -5.19 5.08
N LYS A 8 10.23 -4.88 5.07
CA LYS A 8 10.75 -3.75 4.28
C LYS A 8 10.70 -4.04 2.78
N ASP A 9 10.82 -5.31 2.41
CA ASP A 9 10.68 -5.75 1.03
C ASP A 9 9.18 -5.84 0.70
N PRO A 10 8.68 -5.05 -0.26
CA PRO A 10 7.25 -5.04 -0.56
C PRO A 10 6.72 -6.39 -1.05
N LYS A 11 7.54 -7.17 -1.73
CA LYS A 11 7.15 -8.50 -2.19
C LYS A 11 7.02 -9.48 -1.03
N ILE A 12 7.99 -9.49 -0.13
CA ILE A 12 7.96 -10.34 1.06
C ILE A 12 6.78 -9.94 1.94
N SER A 13 6.58 -8.65 2.14
CA SER A 13 5.43 -8.14 2.91
C SER A 13 4.11 -8.68 2.34
N ALA A 14 3.93 -8.61 1.02
CA ALA A 14 2.71 -9.12 0.37
C ALA A 14 2.53 -10.63 0.60
N GLN A 15 3.61 -11.41 0.52
CA GLN A 15 3.57 -12.85 0.71
C GLN A 15 3.19 -13.25 2.14
N GLN A 16 3.45 -12.40 3.11
CA GLN A 16 3.19 -12.66 4.53
C GLN A 16 1.78 -12.28 4.98
N LEU A 17 1.00 -11.62 4.12
CA LEU A 17 -0.36 -11.24 4.47
C LEU A 17 -1.30 -12.45 4.44
N CYS A 18 -2.28 -12.45 5.37
CA CYS A 18 -3.32 -13.47 5.38
C CYS A 18 -4.25 -13.31 4.16
N ASP A 19 -4.99 -14.36 3.84
CA ASP A 19 -5.84 -14.40 2.64
C ASP A 19 -6.81 -13.22 2.57
N LYS A 20 -7.48 -12.92 3.68
CA LYS A 20 -8.43 -11.81 3.76
C LYS A 20 -7.79 -10.48 3.35
N HIS A 21 -6.57 -10.23 3.78
CA HIS A 21 -5.88 -8.98 3.49
C HIS A 21 -5.32 -8.94 2.08
N VAL A 22 -4.87 -10.06 1.54
CA VAL A 22 -4.47 -10.11 0.13
C VAL A 22 -5.64 -9.73 -0.78
N VAL A 23 -6.85 -10.17 -0.44
CA VAL A 23 -8.05 -9.80 -1.22
C VAL A 23 -8.39 -8.31 -1.05
N LYS A 24 -8.50 -7.85 0.19
CA LYS A 24 -9.03 -6.52 0.53
C LYS A 24 -8.04 -5.40 0.27
N MET A 25 -6.76 -5.61 0.61
CA MET A 25 -5.79 -4.53 0.58
C MET A 25 -5.32 -4.14 -0.82
N ILE A 26 -5.57 -4.97 -1.82
CA ILE A 26 -5.32 -4.59 -3.22
C ILE A 26 -6.21 -3.40 -3.60
N LEU A 27 -7.50 -3.48 -3.31
CA LEU A 27 -8.42 -2.37 -3.57
C LEU A 27 -8.00 -1.11 -2.81
N GLU A 28 -7.70 -1.25 -1.53
CA GLU A 28 -7.34 -0.09 -0.69
C GLU A 28 -6.02 0.54 -1.13
N SER A 29 -5.04 -0.27 -1.53
CA SER A 29 -3.79 0.26 -2.10
C SER A 29 -4.04 1.00 -3.41
N ALA A 30 -4.90 0.46 -4.28
CA ALA A 30 -5.29 1.13 -5.51
C ALA A 30 -5.96 2.48 -5.22
N GLN A 31 -6.82 2.53 -4.21
CA GLN A 31 -7.46 3.78 -3.78
C GLN A 31 -6.44 4.79 -3.27
N MET A 32 -5.47 4.36 -2.46
CA MET A 32 -4.41 5.25 -1.96
C MET A 32 -3.55 5.80 -3.09
N LEU A 33 -3.15 4.95 -4.02
CA LEU A 33 -2.33 5.34 -5.17
C LEU A 33 -3.07 6.33 -6.07
N CYS A 34 -4.35 6.10 -6.32
CA CYS A 34 -5.18 6.99 -7.15
C CYS A 34 -5.50 8.31 -6.44
N ALA A 35 -5.58 8.32 -5.11
CA ALA A 35 -5.94 9.50 -4.33
C ALA A 35 -4.92 10.64 -4.46
N VAL A 36 -3.69 10.34 -4.84
CA VAL A 36 -2.62 11.34 -4.97
C VAL A 36 -2.86 12.25 -6.19
N TYR A 37 -3.58 11.78 -7.19
CA TYR A 37 -3.93 12.56 -8.39
C TYR A 37 -5.10 13.48 -8.12
N ASP A 38 -5.24 14.51 -8.95
CA ASP A 38 -6.43 15.37 -8.92
C ASP A 38 -7.66 14.51 -9.20
N ASN A 39 -8.74 14.82 -8.48
CA ASN A 39 -9.98 14.06 -8.59
C ASN A 39 -10.50 14.06 -10.05
N GLY A 40 -10.80 12.89 -10.55
CA GLY A 40 -11.25 12.70 -11.94
C GLY A 40 -10.13 12.36 -12.93
N THR A 41 -8.86 12.42 -12.50
CA THR A 41 -7.71 12.08 -13.37
C THR A 41 -7.42 10.57 -13.34
N ALA A 42 -7.35 9.99 -12.14
CA ALA A 42 -7.04 8.57 -11.96
C ALA A 42 -8.30 7.69 -12.11
N PRO A 43 -8.14 6.38 -12.36
CA PRO A 43 -9.29 5.47 -12.52
C PRO A 43 -10.24 5.43 -11.33
N TYR A 44 -9.73 5.54 -10.10
CA TYR A 44 -10.56 5.58 -8.90
C TYR A 44 -10.69 7.00 -8.38
N LYS A 45 -11.87 7.33 -7.88
CA LYS A 45 -12.13 8.62 -7.24
C LYS A 45 -11.25 8.78 -6.02
N ARG A 46 -10.87 10.04 -5.73
CA ARG A 46 -10.11 10.37 -4.53
C ARG A 46 -10.90 9.95 -3.29
N ALA A 47 -10.29 9.14 -2.46
CA ALA A 47 -10.86 8.65 -1.21
C ALA A 47 -9.74 8.56 -0.18
N PHE A 48 -10.07 8.83 1.09
CA PHE A 48 -9.12 8.72 2.20
C PHE A 48 -7.83 9.55 1.99
N TYR A 49 -7.96 10.70 1.35
CA TYR A 49 -6.83 11.56 0.97
C TYR A 49 -5.96 11.95 2.17
N ASN A 50 -6.57 12.18 3.32
CA ASN A 50 -5.89 12.60 4.54
C ASN A 50 -5.59 11.46 5.52
N HIS A 51 -5.81 10.22 5.13
CA HIS A 51 -5.41 9.07 5.95
C HIS A 51 -3.88 9.01 6.06
N PRO A 52 -3.32 8.68 7.23
CA PRO A 52 -1.85 8.66 7.41
C PRO A 52 -1.11 7.85 6.36
N CYS A 53 -1.63 6.71 5.96
CA CYS A 53 -1.00 5.87 4.93
C CYS A 53 -1.02 6.53 3.56
N THR A 54 -2.10 7.25 3.22
CA THR A 54 -2.20 7.98 1.95
C THR A 54 -1.25 9.18 1.94
N ILE A 55 -1.16 9.89 3.07
CA ILE A 55 -0.19 10.99 3.23
C ILE A 55 1.23 10.47 3.06
N TRP A 56 1.55 9.36 3.73
CA TRP A 56 2.87 8.72 3.59
C TRP A 56 3.18 8.38 2.13
N ALA A 57 2.22 7.82 1.42
CA ALA A 57 2.40 7.38 0.03
C ALA A 57 2.80 8.54 -0.90
N ARG A 58 2.36 9.78 -0.60
CA ARG A 58 2.68 10.94 -1.44
C ARG A 58 3.80 11.82 -0.90
N GLU A 59 4.41 11.46 0.23
CA GLU A 59 5.51 12.23 0.78
C GLU A 59 6.74 12.23 -0.12
N THR A 60 7.07 11.08 -0.70
CA THR A 60 8.20 10.94 -1.61
C THR A 60 7.85 10.00 -2.76
N GLU A 61 8.59 10.13 -3.87
CA GLU A 61 8.44 9.19 -4.99
C GLU A 61 8.78 7.76 -4.57
N GLN A 62 9.77 7.58 -3.69
CA GLN A 62 10.17 6.26 -3.22
C GLN A 62 9.10 5.62 -2.34
N ASN A 63 8.37 6.40 -1.54
CA ASN A 63 7.22 5.90 -0.78
C ASN A 63 6.12 5.42 -1.74
N TYR A 64 5.82 6.21 -2.76
CA TYR A 64 4.84 5.86 -3.77
C TYR A 64 5.22 4.57 -4.51
N GLU A 65 6.49 4.49 -4.90
CA GLU A 65 7.02 3.29 -5.57
C GLU A 65 6.97 2.05 -4.69
N TRP A 66 7.22 2.21 -3.39
CA TRP A 66 7.10 1.09 -2.44
C TRP A 66 5.67 0.55 -2.41
N LEU A 67 4.70 1.45 -2.26
CA LEU A 67 3.28 1.06 -2.23
C LEU A 67 2.85 0.44 -3.55
N LEU A 68 3.31 0.99 -4.67
CA LEU A 68 3.03 0.46 -6.00
C LEU A 68 3.58 -0.96 -6.14
N SER A 69 4.83 -1.20 -5.75
CA SER A 69 5.46 -2.52 -5.79
C SER A 69 4.74 -3.52 -4.88
N HIS A 70 4.31 -3.07 -3.71
CA HIS A 70 3.54 -3.89 -2.75
C HIS A 70 2.19 -4.28 -3.35
N ALA A 71 1.51 -3.33 -3.98
CA ALA A 71 0.22 -3.58 -4.64
C ALA A 71 0.35 -4.59 -5.78
N TYR A 72 1.38 -4.46 -6.62
CA TYR A 72 1.66 -5.46 -7.66
C TYR A 72 1.93 -6.83 -7.08
N ALA A 73 2.74 -6.89 -6.03
CA ALA A 73 3.07 -8.16 -5.36
C ALA A 73 1.82 -8.81 -4.75
N MET A 74 0.92 -8.02 -4.18
CA MET A 74 -0.36 -8.54 -3.68
C MET A 74 -1.23 -9.07 -4.83
N CYS A 75 -1.23 -8.43 -5.98
CA CYS A 75 -1.94 -8.93 -7.15
C CYS A 75 -1.39 -10.29 -7.60
N GLN A 76 -0.09 -10.46 -7.57
CA GLN A 76 0.56 -11.73 -7.90
C GLN A 76 0.18 -12.81 -6.86
N GLU A 77 0.18 -12.47 -5.56
CA GLU A 77 -0.26 -13.38 -4.50
C GLU A 77 -1.72 -13.78 -4.66
N TYR A 78 -2.58 -12.84 -5.01
CA TYR A 78 -3.99 -13.11 -5.26
C TYR A 78 -4.16 -14.14 -6.39
N THR A 79 -3.47 -13.94 -7.50
CA THR A 79 -3.52 -14.86 -8.64
C THR A 79 -2.97 -16.24 -8.27
N ARG A 80 -1.87 -16.27 -7.53
CA ARG A 80 -1.26 -17.53 -7.08
C ARG A 80 -2.19 -18.32 -6.14
N ARG A 81 -2.85 -17.61 -5.21
CA ARG A 81 -3.72 -18.26 -4.20
C ARG A 81 -5.09 -18.65 -4.76
N TYR A 82 -5.66 -17.86 -5.66
CA TYR A 82 -7.05 -18.01 -6.09
C TYR A 82 -7.24 -18.34 -7.58
N GLY A 83 -6.19 -18.27 -8.38
CA GLY A 83 -6.26 -18.54 -9.82
C GLY A 83 -7.05 -17.50 -10.60
N LYS A 84 -7.21 -16.29 -10.05
CA LYS A 84 -7.97 -15.19 -10.67
C LYS A 84 -7.11 -13.94 -10.75
N VAL A 85 -7.48 -13.02 -11.64
CA VAL A 85 -6.88 -11.70 -11.75
C VAL A 85 -7.74 -10.70 -10.98
N HIS A 86 -7.14 -9.97 -10.02
CA HIS A 86 -7.87 -8.97 -9.24
C HIS A 86 -8.27 -7.78 -10.12
N LYS A 87 -9.51 -7.34 -9.99
CA LYS A 87 -10.05 -6.24 -10.82
C LYS A 87 -9.28 -4.93 -10.68
N SER A 88 -8.75 -4.66 -9.50
CA SER A 88 -8.04 -3.40 -9.23
C SER A 88 -6.66 -3.32 -9.89
N ILE A 89 -6.17 -4.39 -10.52
CA ILE A 89 -4.86 -4.38 -11.17
C ILE A 89 -4.79 -3.30 -12.26
N TYR A 90 -5.87 -3.04 -12.98
CA TYR A 90 -5.85 -2.03 -14.05
C TYR A 90 -5.58 -0.63 -13.49
N ALA A 91 -6.12 -0.31 -12.31
CA ALA A 91 -5.90 0.97 -11.66
C ALA A 91 -4.45 1.08 -11.15
N ILE A 92 -3.91 0.00 -10.61
CA ILE A 92 -2.52 -0.06 -10.16
C ILE A 92 -1.56 0.11 -11.34
N GLU A 93 -1.83 -0.58 -12.45
CA GLU A 93 -1.03 -0.45 -13.68
C GLU A 93 -1.09 0.98 -14.24
N TRP A 94 -2.26 1.61 -14.20
CA TRP A 94 -2.39 3.00 -14.62
C TRP A 94 -1.50 3.92 -13.77
N CYS A 95 -1.52 3.73 -12.45
CA CYS A 95 -0.66 4.50 -11.55
C CYS A 95 0.83 4.24 -11.82
N GLY A 96 1.19 3.00 -12.11
CA GLY A 96 2.57 2.63 -12.45
C GLY A 96 3.07 3.31 -13.72
N LYS A 97 2.19 3.56 -14.67
CA LYS A 97 2.53 4.25 -15.93
C LYS A 97 2.57 5.76 -15.80
N ASN A 98 1.90 6.33 -14.82
CA ASN A 98 1.66 7.77 -14.75
C ASN A 98 2.28 8.48 -13.54
N TYR A 99 2.76 7.76 -12.51
CA TYR A 99 3.15 8.41 -11.24
C TYR A 99 4.33 9.39 -11.37
N HIS A 100 5.20 9.21 -12.32
CA HIS A 100 6.31 10.14 -12.54
C HIS A 100 5.81 11.55 -12.90
N LYS A 101 4.58 11.67 -13.41
CA LYS A 101 3.95 12.97 -13.72
C LYS A 101 3.55 13.74 -12.47
N LEU A 102 3.53 13.09 -11.30
CA LEU A 102 3.19 13.74 -10.03
C LEU A 102 4.30 14.65 -9.52
N SER A 103 5.52 14.47 -10.00
CA SER A 103 6.70 15.24 -9.58
C SER A 103 6.90 15.20 -8.06
N LEU A 104 6.73 14.04 -7.44
CA LEU A 104 6.92 13.86 -6.01
C LEU A 104 8.39 14.05 -5.62
N PRO A 105 8.67 14.52 -4.39
CA PRO A 105 10.05 14.67 -3.93
C PRO A 105 10.82 13.35 -3.99
N ARG A 106 12.05 13.37 -4.51
CA ARG A 106 12.92 12.19 -4.61
C ARG A 106 13.89 12.14 -3.43
N THR A 107 13.36 12.22 -2.22
CA THR A 107 14.17 12.32 -1.01
C THR A 107 14.38 10.99 -0.30
N GLY A 108 13.86 9.89 -0.86
CA GLY A 108 14.07 8.55 -0.35
C GLY A 108 12.88 8.01 0.43
N LEU A 109 12.96 6.73 0.75
CA LEU A 109 11.92 6.05 1.53
C LEU A 109 11.93 6.58 2.96
N THR A 110 10.77 7.00 3.45
CA THR A 110 10.59 7.43 4.84
C THR A 110 9.97 6.31 5.68
N PRO A 111 10.07 6.37 7.03
CA PRO A 111 9.45 5.35 7.88
C PRO A 111 7.95 5.23 7.57
N PHE A 112 7.45 3.98 7.52
CA PHE A 112 6.05 3.72 7.22
C PHE A 112 5.13 4.36 8.29
N ALA A 113 4.01 4.92 7.84
CA ALA A 113 2.98 5.39 8.76
C ALA A 113 2.42 4.21 9.55
N GLN A 114 2.31 4.38 10.87
CA GLN A 114 1.84 3.32 11.77
C GLN A 114 0.35 3.52 12.08
N ALA A 115 -0.51 2.96 11.23
CA ALA A 115 -1.96 3.02 11.40
C ALA A 115 -2.43 1.85 12.26
N MET A 116 -2.28 2.00 13.58
CA MET A 116 -2.56 0.95 14.55
C MET A 116 -2.76 1.55 15.95
N PRO A 117 -3.32 0.77 16.91
CA PRO A 117 -3.40 1.22 18.30
C PRO A 117 -2.02 1.55 18.88
N GLU A 118 -1.98 2.54 19.77
CA GLU A 118 -0.72 3.03 20.37
C GLU A 118 0.11 1.93 21.00
N GLU A 119 -0.52 0.92 21.60
CA GLU A 119 0.16 -0.19 22.27
C GLU A 119 1.09 -0.99 21.35
N TYR A 120 0.85 -0.96 20.03
CA TYR A 120 1.68 -1.67 19.06
C TYR A 120 2.74 -0.79 18.42
N LYS A 121 2.63 0.53 18.53
CA LYS A 121 3.57 1.44 17.88
C LYS A 121 4.99 1.29 18.43
N ASN A 122 5.96 1.42 17.56
CA ASN A 122 7.37 1.21 17.86
C ASN A 122 8.21 2.15 17.00
N ASP A 123 9.45 2.41 17.40
CA ASP A 123 10.37 3.21 16.59
C ASP A 123 10.64 2.55 15.25
N CYS A 124 10.63 1.22 15.19
CA CYS A 124 10.71 0.46 13.95
C CYS A 124 9.30 0.13 13.47
N ALA A 125 8.88 0.74 12.36
CA ALA A 125 7.53 0.54 11.82
C ALA A 125 7.24 -0.92 11.44
N VAL A 126 8.20 -1.62 10.87
CA VAL A 126 8.03 -3.04 10.52
C VAL A 126 7.81 -3.89 11.76
N THR A 127 8.58 -3.64 12.82
CA THR A 127 8.38 -4.32 14.11
C THR A 127 6.98 -4.06 14.66
N ALA A 128 6.52 -2.81 14.58
CA ALA A 128 5.18 -2.41 15.01
C ALA A 128 4.10 -3.16 14.22
N TYR A 129 4.21 -3.19 12.90
CA TYR A 129 3.24 -3.89 12.05
C TYR A 129 3.23 -5.41 12.29
N ARG A 130 4.40 -6.01 12.52
CA ARG A 130 4.47 -7.43 12.86
C ARG A 130 3.76 -7.74 14.16
N ALA A 131 3.97 -6.93 15.20
CA ALA A 131 3.29 -7.10 16.48
C ALA A 131 1.78 -6.92 16.34
N TYR A 132 1.34 -5.88 15.65
CA TYR A 132 -0.06 -5.61 15.39
C TYR A 132 -0.71 -6.73 14.59
N TYR A 133 -0.04 -7.17 13.56
CA TYR A 133 -0.54 -8.23 12.67
C TYR A 133 -0.68 -9.56 13.42
N ASN A 134 0.33 -9.94 14.18
CA ASN A 134 0.30 -11.19 14.95
C ASN A 134 -0.71 -11.13 16.09
N GLY A 135 -0.89 -9.96 16.70
CA GLY A 135 -1.79 -9.79 17.84
C GLY A 135 -3.26 -9.72 17.47
N GLU A 136 -3.62 -9.15 16.32
CA GLU A 136 -5.02 -8.85 16.00
C GLU A 136 -5.47 -9.27 14.59
N LYS A 137 -4.56 -9.44 13.64
CA LYS A 137 -4.93 -9.63 12.23
C LYS A 137 -4.62 -11.03 11.69
N ALA A 138 -3.65 -11.69 12.22
CA ALA A 138 -3.27 -13.06 11.79
C ALA A 138 -4.21 -14.17 12.35
#